data_ac41cd2fdaaf2091ad25350e26e5ac08
#
_entry.id   ac41cd2fdaaf2091ad25350e26e5ac08
#
_cell.length_a   1.000
_cell.length_b   1.000
_cell.length_c   1.000
_cell.angle_alpha   90.00
_cell.angle_beta   90.00
_cell.angle_gamma   90.00
#
_symmetry.space_group_name_H-M   'P 1'
#
loop_
_entity.id
_entity.type
_entity.pdbx_description
1 polymer ?
#
loop_
_entity_poly.entity_id
_entity_poly.type
_entity_poly.pdbx_seq_one_letter_code
_entity_poly.pdbx_strand_id
1 'polypeptide(L)'
;MTFRTAISVMLVATACSGANKAQGTGNKSDSAGGSVASQRAPGDTGAKLPPNHNGRIPVLEYHIIGGAKNAEYTRTAESFKADLEDVYRRGYRPASISQLLDKNFADVPDGMSPVIFVFDDASPEQFRYIEENGQLKIDPTSGLGIWLDFAKTHPGWKNRGTFCLLNGGASGHNFFGDATKFQGQKKDWRFQKVKWLADQGFELCDHTLWHAMLNKYSDAVVQEQIARNMMGIDSAVPGYKIRTLALPYGIWPKNRQLAWQGTWTDPKTGQAHPYKFEAVLEVAGGPTKSPYDPQFNPHSITRVQAVGNDISKTLDNLDKTKTRFVK
;
A
#
# COMPACT_ATOMS: atom_id res chain seq x y z
N MET A 1 -35.01 15.79 43.90
CA MET A 1 -34.01 15.87 44.98
C MET A 1 -32.69 16.31 44.33
N THR A 2 -32.37 17.53 44.61
CA THR A 2 -31.21 18.29 44.14
C THR A 2 -29.98 17.97 44.96
N PHE A 3 -28.82 17.79 44.33
CA PHE A 3 -27.55 18.21 44.96
C PHE A 3 -26.59 18.71 43.88
N ARG A 4 -26.35 20.00 43.91
CA ARG A 4 -25.22 20.71 43.29
C ARG A 4 -24.06 20.68 44.29
N THR A 5 -22.85 20.47 43.81
CA THR A 5 -21.67 20.95 44.53
C THR A 5 -20.63 21.46 43.52
N ALA A 6 -20.38 22.74 43.60
CA ALA A 6 -19.31 23.47 42.94
C ALA A 6 -18.20 23.73 43.97
N ILE A 7 -16.95 23.63 43.58
CA ILE A 7 -15.75 24.22 44.24
C ILE A 7 -14.72 24.41 43.15
N SER A 8 -14.46 25.60 42.69
CA SER A 8 -13.63 26.73 43.13
C SER A 8 -12.14 26.59 42.79
N VAL A 9 -11.74 27.51 41.99
CA VAL A 9 -10.45 27.98 41.46
C VAL A 9 -9.42 28.24 42.55
N MET A 10 -8.16 27.97 42.30
CA MET A 10 -7.03 28.74 42.87
C MET A 10 -5.90 28.94 41.88
N LEU A 11 -5.75 30.17 41.42
CA LEU A 11 -4.57 30.74 40.78
C LEU A 11 -3.50 30.97 41.83
N VAL A 12 -2.24 30.64 41.53
CA VAL A 12 -1.08 31.31 42.13
C VAL A 12 -0.09 31.66 41.06
N ALA A 13 0.05 32.94 40.83
CA ALA A 13 1.13 33.53 40.05
C ALA A 13 2.25 33.97 41.02
N THR A 14 3.50 33.68 40.69
CA THR A 14 4.61 34.43 41.31
C THR A 14 5.68 34.63 40.24
N ALA A 15 5.85 35.88 39.90
CA ALA A 15 6.99 36.43 39.17
C ALA A 15 8.07 36.86 40.17
N CYS A 16 9.33 36.66 39.80
CA CYS A 16 10.38 37.60 40.20
C CYS A 16 11.62 37.49 39.27
N SER A 17 11.95 38.61 38.76
CA SER A 17 13.07 39.13 38.00
C SER A 17 14.41 39.03 38.69
N GLY A 18 15.47 39.08 37.93
CA GLY A 18 16.84 39.39 38.40
C GLY A 18 17.85 39.30 37.29
N ALA A 19 18.32 40.47 36.83
CA ALA A 19 19.37 40.67 35.83
C ALA A 19 20.75 40.71 36.49
N ASN A 20 21.83 40.37 35.80
CA ASN A 20 22.96 41.16 35.35
C ASN A 20 24.33 40.43 35.18
N LYS A 21 24.93 40.76 34.06
CA LYS A 21 26.34 41.10 33.76
C LYS A 21 27.44 40.03 33.89
N ALA A 22 28.04 39.68 32.85
CA ALA A 22 29.04 40.25 31.94
C ALA A 22 30.47 39.68 32.13
N GLN A 23 31.08 39.38 30.99
CA GLN A 23 32.50 39.37 30.64
C GLN A 23 33.42 38.22 31.08
N GLY A 24 34.03 37.59 30.07
CA GLY A 24 35.25 36.80 30.23
C GLY A 24 35.62 36.04 28.93
N THR A 25 36.47 36.61 28.17
CA THR A 25 37.19 36.12 26.99
C THR A 25 37.84 34.74 27.15
N GLY A 26 37.77 33.91 26.09
CA GLY A 26 38.56 32.68 26.02
C GLY A 26 38.31 31.89 24.76
N ASN A 27 39.06 32.14 23.72
CA ASN A 27 39.15 31.35 22.50
C ASN A 27 39.60 29.93 22.78
N LYS A 28 38.85 28.92 22.30
CA LYS A 28 39.41 27.66 21.81
C LYS A 28 38.42 27.04 20.80
N SER A 29 38.92 26.91 19.60
CA SER A 29 38.38 26.16 18.48
C SER A 29 38.32 24.66 18.82
N ASP A 30 37.12 24.09 18.79
CA ASP A 30 36.94 22.67 18.55
C ASP A 30 35.87 22.48 17.49
N SER A 31 36.32 22.03 16.34
CA SER A 31 35.55 21.66 15.19
C SER A 31 34.73 20.40 15.47
N ALA A 32 33.47 20.56 15.87
CA ALA A 32 32.49 19.50 15.78
C ALA A 32 31.87 19.58 14.39
N GLY A 33 32.26 18.68 13.51
CA GLY A 33 31.63 18.48 12.21
C GLY A 33 30.19 18.00 12.35
N GLY A 34 29.25 18.93 12.40
CA GLY A 34 27.87 18.67 12.16
C GLY A 34 27.72 18.33 10.69
N SER A 35 27.37 17.06 10.38
CA SER A 35 26.95 16.66 9.05
C SER A 35 25.67 17.42 8.73
N VAL A 36 25.80 18.49 7.97
CA VAL A 36 24.65 19.14 7.33
C VAL A 36 24.09 18.10 6.34
N ALA A 37 22.95 17.52 6.66
CA ALA A 37 22.21 16.75 5.69
C ALA A 37 21.93 17.68 4.51
N SER A 38 22.64 17.47 3.41
CA SER A 38 22.44 18.17 2.17
C SER A 38 21.00 17.98 1.75
N GLN A 39 20.19 19.04 1.80
CA GLN A 39 18.87 19.05 1.20
C GLN A 39 19.06 18.93 -0.31
N ARG A 40 18.92 17.71 -0.83
CA ARG A 40 18.88 17.48 -2.27
C ARG A 40 17.68 18.20 -2.86
N ALA A 41 17.90 18.91 -3.96
CA ALA A 41 16.85 19.57 -4.72
C ALA A 41 15.81 18.56 -5.24
N PRO A 42 14.52 18.94 -5.39
CA PRO A 42 13.52 18.11 -6.05
C PRO A 42 14.01 17.71 -7.45
N GLY A 43 14.20 16.43 -7.70
CA GLY A 43 14.73 15.91 -8.98
C GLY A 43 16.09 15.18 -8.87
N ASP A 44 16.77 15.23 -7.73
CA ASP A 44 17.97 14.41 -7.53
C ASP A 44 17.61 12.95 -7.29
N THR A 45 17.68 12.16 -8.36
CA THR A 45 17.26 10.75 -8.43
C THR A 45 18.26 9.76 -7.81
N GLY A 46 19.12 10.21 -6.91
CA GLY A 46 20.15 9.37 -6.28
C GLY A 46 21.31 9.00 -7.22
N ALA A 47 22.44 8.62 -6.67
CA ALA A 47 23.54 8.06 -7.44
C ALA A 47 23.07 6.75 -8.10
N LYS A 48 23.33 6.59 -9.41
CA LYS A 48 23.07 5.33 -10.11
C LYS A 48 23.89 4.22 -9.46
N LEU A 49 23.20 3.16 -9.03
CA LEU A 49 23.83 1.99 -8.45
C LEU A 49 24.24 1.01 -9.58
N PRO A 50 25.27 0.18 -9.34
CA PRO A 50 25.59 -0.89 -10.28
C PRO A 50 24.45 -1.92 -10.35
N PRO A 51 24.18 -2.52 -11.53
CA PRO A 51 23.12 -3.50 -11.69
C PRO A 51 23.26 -4.70 -10.73
N ASN A 52 22.14 -5.12 -10.16
CA ASN A 52 22.04 -6.32 -9.31
C ASN A 52 20.70 -7.03 -9.57
N HIS A 53 20.66 -7.88 -10.58
CA HIS A 53 19.43 -8.56 -10.99
C HIS A 53 19.02 -9.70 -10.04
N ASN A 54 19.92 -10.20 -9.19
CA ASN A 54 19.62 -11.23 -8.18
C ASN A 54 19.24 -10.65 -6.82
N GLY A 55 19.14 -9.31 -6.73
CA GLY A 55 18.78 -8.64 -5.49
C GLY A 55 17.31 -8.84 -5.11
N ARG A 56 16.95 -8.29 -3.96
CA ARG A 56 15.60 -8.34 -3.41
C ARG A 56 14.77 -7.14 -3.85
N ILE A 57 13.46 -7.36 -4.03
CA ILE A 57 12.49 -6.33 -4.41
C ILE A 57 11.51 -6.14 -3.26
N PRO A 58 11.39 -4.93 -2.68
CA PRO A 58 10.38 -4.65 -1.68
C PRO A 58 8.98 -4.62 -2.30
N VAL A 59 8.09 -5.45 -1.76
CA VAL A 59 6.65 -5.44 -2.03
C VAL A 59 5.99 -4.92 -0.75
N LEU A 60 5.49 -3.69 -0.79
CA LEU A 60 4.99 -2.96 0.37
C LEU A 60 3.47 -3.16 0.49
N GLU A 61 3.01 -3.57 1.67
CA GLU A 61 1.61 -3.86 1.94
C GLU A 61 0.96 -2.74 2.73
N TYR A 62 -0.10 -2.15 2.18
CA TYR A 62 -0.89 -1.10 2.79
C TYR A 62 -2.36 -1.50 2.89
N HIS A 63 -3.03 -1.03 3.94
CA HIS A 63 -4.47 -1.19 4.13
C HIS A 63 -5.15 0.19 4.25
N ILE A 64 -5.44 0.67 5.45
CA ILE A 64 -6.06 1.96 5.69
C ILE A 64 -5.02 3.09 5.57
N ILE A 65 -5.30 4.10 4.73
CA ILE A 65 -4.47 5.30 4.55
C ILE A 65 -5.28 6.54 4.93
N GLY A 66 -4.78 7.34 5.89
CA GLY A 66 -5.47 8.54 6.37
C GLY A 66 -6.15 8.37 7.74
N GLY A 67 -5.78 7.32 8.49
CA GLY A 67 -6.21 7.17 9.89
C GLY A 67 -5.61 8.24 10.81
N ALA A 68 -6.24 8.45 11.96
CA ALA A 68 -5.81 9.47 12.95
C ALA A 68 -4.43 9.18 13.57
N LYS A 69 -3.99 7.91 13.56
CA LYS A 69 -2.67 7.48 14.05
C LYS A 69 -2.21 6.23 13.31
N ASN A 70 -0.90 6.02 13.26
CA ASN A 70 -0.34 4.78 12.76
C ASN A 70 -0.71 3.60 13.68
N ALA A 71 -1.08 2.48 13.08
CA ALA A 71 -1.39 1.21 13.75
C ALA A 71 -1.02 0.05 12.83
N GLU A 72 -1.29 -1.19 13.24
CA GLU A 72 -0.90 -2.40 12.50
C GLU A 72 -1.35 -2.40 11.04
N TYR A 73 -2.61 -1.98 10.76
CA TYR A 73 -3.16 -1.91 9.40
C TYR A 73 -3.55 -0.47 9.01
N THR A 74 -2.93 0.53 9.61
CA THR A 74 -3.29 1.92 9.39
C THR A 74 -2.04 2.80 9.28
N ARG A 75 -1.95 3.55 8.19
CA ARG A 75 -0.98 4.65 8.01
C ARG A 75 -1.70 5.98 8.06
N THR A 76 -1.16 6.97 8.75
CA THR A 76 -1.66 8.35 8.58
C THR A 76 -1.31 8.86 7.17
N ALA A 77 -2.03 9.86 6.69
CA ALA A 77 -1.74 10.48 5.40
C ALA A 77 -0.30 11.03 5.35
N GLU A 78 0.17 11.62 6.44
CA GLU A 78 1.54 12.16 6.57
C GLU A 78 2.58 11.05 6.50
N SER A 79 2.34 9.92 7.20
CA SER A 79 3.25 8.77 7.16
C SER A 79 3.30 8.14 5.78
N PHE A 80 2.17 8.03 5.08
CA PHE A 80 2.14 7.52 3.72
C PHE A 80 2.91 8.44 2.76
N LYS A 81 2.73 9.76 2.86
CA LYS A 81 3.54 10.74 2.09
C LYS A 81 5.02 10.61 2.37
N ALA A 82 5.39 10.43 3.64
CA ALA A 82 6.79 10.23 4.04
C ALA A 82 7.38 8.92 3.48
N ASP A 83 6.58 7.84 3.44
CA ASP A 83 6.99 6.57 2.83
C ASP A 83 7.26 6.76 1.31
N LEU A 84 6.36 7.44 0.58
CA LEU A 84 6.54 7.73 -0.84
C LEU A 84 7.83 8.53 -1.09
N GLU A 85 8.06 9.55 -0.28
CA GLU A 85 9.24 10.43 -0.37
C GLU A 85 10.53 9.66 -0.07
N ASP A 86 10.55 8.83 0.98
CA ASP A 86 11.74 8.03 1.34
C ASP A 86 12.09 7.03 0.24
N VAL A 87 11.09 6.32 -0.27
CA VAL A 87 11.22 5.37 -1.39
C VAL A 87 11.76 6.09 -2.64
N TYR A 88 11.19 7.24 -3.00
CA TYR A 88 11.59 8.00 -4.19
C TYR A 88 13.04 8.50 -4.08
N ARG A 89 13.41 9.12 -2.94
CA ARG A 89 14.75 9.65 -2.69
C ARG A 89 15.84 8.58 -2.71
N ARG A 90 15.51 7.36 -2.32
CA ARG A 90 16.41 6.19 -2.38
C ARG A 90 16.55 5.64 -3.81
N GLY A 91 15.90 6.23 -4.81
CA GLY A 91 15.98 5.78 -6.21
C GLY A 91 15.12 4.55 -6.51
N TYR A 92 14.04 4.32 -5.77
CA TYR A 92 13.04 3.35 -6.15
C TYR A 92 11.98 3.96 -7.07
N ARG A 93 11.41 3.15 -7.96
CA ARG A 93 10.29 3.53 -8.82
C ARG A 93 9.20 2.47 -8.78
N PRO A 94 7.92 2.87 -8.84
CA PRO A 94 6.82 1.93 -8.78
C PRO A 94 6.86 0.92 -9.92
N ALA A 95 6.62 -0.35 -9.59
CA ALA A 95 6.34 -1.43 -10.50
C ALA A 95 5.10 -2.19 -10.01
N SER A 96 4.46 -2.96 -10.89
CA SER A 96 3.33 -3.84 -10.53
C SER A 96 3.78 -5.28 -10.34
N ILE A 97 2.91 -6.12 -9.76
CA ILE A 97 3.15 -7.57 -9.67
C ILE A 97 3.25 -8.19 -11.09
N SER A 98 2.43 -7.73 -12.03
CA SER A 98 2.53 -8.19 -13.42
C SER A 98 3.88 -7.89 -14.03
N GLN A 99 4.45 -6.71 -13.78
CA GLN A 99 5.80 -6.36 -14.25
C GLN A 99 6.90 -7.23 -13.59
N LEU A 100 6.71 -7.59 -12.32
CA LEU A 100 7.59 -8.55 -11.64
C LEU A 100 7.55 -9.92 -12.33
N LEU A 101 6.35 -10.45 -12.58
CA LEU A 101 6.15 -11.75 -13.23
C LEU A 101 6.75 -11.79 -14.66
N ASP A 102 6.55 -10.72 -15.42
CA ASP A 102 7.01 -10.59 -16.81
C ASP A 102 8.49 -10.18 -16.90
N LYS A 103 9.18 -9.97 -15.77
CA LYS A 103 10.56 -9.45 -15.72
C LYS A 103 10.71 -8.12 -16.46
N ASN A 104 9.64 -7.34 -16.54
CA ASN A 104 9.56 -6.12 -17.32
C ASN A 104 9.60 -4.87 -16.43
N PHE A 105 10.79 -4.39 -16.14
CA PHE A 105 11.01 -3.16 -15.39
C PHE A 105 11.33 -1.96 -16.30
N ALA A 106 10.72 -1.87 -17.50
CA ALA A 106 11.01 -0.79 -18.46
C ALA A 106 10.72 0.61 -17.88
N ASP A 107 9.73 0.73 -16.99
CA ASP A 107 9.39 1.99 -16.30
C ASP A 107 10.41 2.41 -15.23
N VAL A 108 11.30 1.50 -14.82
CA VAL A 108 12.35 1.79 -13.83
C VAL A 108 13.61 2.19 -14.59
N PRO A 109 14.19 3.38 -14.34
CA PRO A 109 15.44 3.80 -14.97
C PRO A 109 16.63 2.91 -14.57
N ASP A 110 17.62 2.80 -15.46
CA ASP A 110 18.86 2.05 -15.18
C ASP A 110 19.61 2.65 -13.99
N GLY A 111 20.10 1.78 -13.11
CA GLY A 111 20.74 2.16 -11.84
C GLY A 111 19.76 2.47 -10.71
N MET A 112 18.46 2.32 -10.94
CA MET A 112 17.39 2.42 -9.94
C MET A 112 16.76 1.06 -9.64
N SER A 113 15.83 1.01 -8.70
CA SER A 113 15.20 -0.21 -8.22
C SER A 113 13.70 -0.17 -8.35
N PRO A 114 13.03 -1.29 -8.70
CA PRO A 114 11.59 -1.40 -8.57
C PRO A 114 11.18 -1.47 -7.09
N VAL A 115 10.01 -0.93 -6.81
CA VAL A 115 9.25 -1.13 -5.57
C VAL A 115 7.80 -1.38 -5.93
N ILE A 116 7.16 -2.33 -5.28
CA ILE A 116 5.77 -2.67 -5.55
C ILE A 116 4.92 -2.24 -4.36
N PHE A 117 3.89 -1.44 -4.61
CA PHE A 117 2.90 -1.06 -3.61
C PHE A 117 1.65 -1.90 -3.81
N VAL A 118 1.21 -2.57 -2.76
CA VAL A 118 0.00 -3.38 -2.75
C VAL A 118 -0.96 -2.80 -1.72
N PHE A 119 -2.18 -2.54 -2.14
CA PHE A 119 -3.26 -1.97 -1.33
C PHE A 119 -4.34 -3.02 -1.16
N ASP A 120 -4.39 -3.64 0.03
CA ASP A 120 -5.37 -4.69 0.35
C ASP A 120 -6.69 -4.11 0.86
N ASP A 121 -7.76 -4.90 0.83
CA ASP A 121 -9.09 -4.66 1.39
C ASP A 121 -10.01 -3.71 0.61
N ALA A 122 -9.54 -2.95 -0.35
CA ALA A 122 -10.34 -1.97 -1.08
C ALA A 122 -11.12 -1.02 -0.13
N SER A 123 -10.45 -0.48 0.90
CA SER A 123 -11.07 0.43 1.86
C SER A 123 -11.38 1.80 1.25
N PRO A 124 -12.41 2.51 1.74
CA PRO A 124 -12.72 3.87 1.28
C PRO A 124 -11.55 4.85 1.45
N GLU A 125 -10.68 4.61 2.44
CA GLU A 125 -9.50 5.45 2.69
C GLU A 125 -8.47 5.35 1.58
N GLN A 126 -8.46 4.25 0.84
CA GLN A 126 -7.57 4.09 -0.33
C GLN A 126 -8.07 4.87 -1.52
N PHE A 127 -9.37 4.84 -1.81
CA PHE A 127 -9.97 5.52 -2.96
C PHE A 127 -11.35 6.06 -2.61
N ARG A 128 -11.46 7.37 -2.39
CA ARG A 128 -12.73 8.09 -2.21
C ARG A 128 -13.01 9.00 -3.39
N TYR A 129 -14.30 9.09 -3.72
CA TYR A 129 -14.83 10.22 -4.45
C TYR A 129 -15.42 11.26 -3.49
N ILE A 130 -15.27 12.53 -3.84
CA ILE A 130 -16.04 13.65 -3.31
C ILE A 130 -16.85 14.23 -4.44
N GLU A 131 -18.05 14.72 -4.11
CA GLU A 131 -18.97 15.35 -5.07
C GLU A 131 -18.92 16.87 -4.89
N GLU A 132 -18.39 17.56 -5.86
CA GLU A 132 -18.31 19.02 -5.88
C GLU A 132 -18.99 19.56 -7.13
N ASN A 133 -20.01 20.44 -6.94
CA ASN A 133 -20.77 21.04 -8.03
C ASN A 133 -21.34 20.00 -9.02
N GLY A 134 -21.82 18.86 -8.53
CA GLY A 134 -22.35 17.76 -9.33
C GLY A 134 -21.32 16.94 -10.11
N GLN A 135 -20.02 17.18 -9.86
CA GLN A 135 -18.93 16.41 -10.47
C GLN A 135 -18.23 15.53 -9.42
N LEU A 136 -17.91 14.30 -9.82
CA LEU A 136 -17.09 13.42 -9.01
C LEU A 136 -15.61 13.76 -9.17
N LYS A 137 -14.94 13.97 -8.06
CA LYS A 137 -13.49 14.14 -7.98
C LYS A 137 -12.88 13.11 -7.05
N ILE A 138 -11.64 12.71 -7.31
CA ILE A 138 -10.88 11.90 -6.36
C ILE A 138 -10.54 12.78 -5.16
N ASP A 139 -10.87 12.30 -3.95
CA ASP A 139 -10.53 12.99 -2.72
C ASP A 139 -8.99 13.07 -2.58
N PRO A 140 -8.40 14.28 -2.54
CA PRO A 140 -6.96 14.46 -2.46
C PRO A 140 -6.36 13.93 -1.15
N THR A 141 -7.19 13.64 -0.14
CA THR A 141 -6.77 13.09 1.14
C THR A 141 -6.84 11.56 1.21
N SER A 142 -7.42 10.91 0.19
CA SER A 142 -7.36 9.44 0.07
C SER A 142 -5.97 8.98 -0.37
N GLY A 143 -5.66 7.70 -0.15
CA GLY A 143 -4.38 7.11 -0.57
C GLY A 143 -4.09 7.35 -2.05
N LEU A 144 -5.09 7.13 -2.92
CA LEU A 144 -4.98 7.40 -4.36
C LEU A 144 -4.78 8.89 -4.65
N GLY A 145 -5.52 9.77 -3.97
CA GLY A 145 -5.36 11.23 -4.14
C GLY A 145 -3.95 11.69 -3.80
N ILE A 146 -3.39 11.18 -2.68
CA ILE A 146 -2.01 11.43 -2.26
C ILE A 146 -1.01 10.91 -3.31
N TRP A 147 -1.22 9.69 -3.82
CA TRP A 147 -0.39 9.11 -4.89
C TRP A 147 -0.35 9.97 -6.14
N LEU A 148 -1.52 10.40 -6.61
CA LEU A 148 -1.65 11.21 -7.83
C LEU A 148 -1.03 12.59 -7.67
N ASP A 149 -1.16 13.19 -6.49
CA ASP A 149 -0.53 14.48 -6.19
C ASP A 149 1.00 14.36 -6.15
N PHE A 150 1.51 13.31 -5.51
CA PHE A 150 2.93 12.98 -5.49
C PHE A 150 3.50 12.81 -6.91
N ALA A 151 2.79 12.10 -7.78
CA ALA A 151 3.21 11.85 -9.15
C ALA A 151 3.38 13.13 -10.00
N LYS A 152 2.66 14.22 -9.68
CA LYS A 152 2.77 15.49 -10.42
C LYS A 152 4.14 16.14 -10.27
N THR A 153 4.79 15.95 -9.14
CA THR A 153 6.06 16.61 -8.78
C THR A 153 7.26 15.66 -8.78
N HIS A 154 7.03 14.35 -8.98
CA HIS A 154 8.08 13.33 -8.91
C HIS A 154 8.23 12.57 -10.25
N PRO A 155 9.13 13.04 -11.14
CA PRO A 155 9.35 12.42 -12.44
C PRO A 155 9.66 10.92 -12.35
N GLY A 156 9.02 10.14 -13.24
CA GLY A 156 9.17 8.67 -13.25
C GLY A 156 8.29 7.92 -12.22
N TRP A 157 7.49 8.63 -11.40
CA TRP A 157 6.48 8.01 -10.57
C TRP A 157 5.27 7.62 -11.41
N LYS A 158 5.15 6.34 -11.74
CA LYS A 158 4.09 5.80 -12.61
C LYS A 158 2.94 5.20 -11.78
N ASN A 159 1.75 5.12 -12.37
CA ASN A 159 0.60 4.43 -11.78
C ASN A 159 0.77 2.91 -11.92
N ARG A 160 1.62 2.31 -11.08
CA ARG A 160 1.96 0.88 -11.07
C ARG A 160 1.63 0.18 -9.75
N GLY A 161 0.89 0.82 -8.85
CA GLY A 161 0.38 0.17 -7.64
C GLY A 161 -0.60 -0.95 -7.98
N THR A 162 -0.68 -1.95 -7.10
CA THR A 162 -1.58 -3.11 -7.20
C THR A 162 -2.67 -3.00 -6.14
N PHE A 163 -3.94 -3.00 -6.54
CA PHE A 163 -5.09 -2.96 -5.64
C PHE A 163 -5.74 -4.33 -5.54
N CYS A 164 -5.66 -4.95 -4.37
CA CYS A 164 -6.27 -6.25 -4.07
C CYS A 164 -7.68 -6.06 -3.52
N LEU A 165 -8.66 -6.38 -4.36
CA LEU A 165 -10.04 -5.93 -4.21
C LEU A 165 -10.93 -6.96 -3.52
N LEU A 166 -11.85 -6.48 -2.69
CA LEU A 166 -12.99 -7.21 -2.13
C LEU A 166 -14.30 -6.70 -2.76
N ASN A 167 -15.22 -7.61 -3.10
CA ASN A 167 -16.53 -7.24 -3.65
C ASN A 167 -17.72 -7.56 -2.72
N GLY A 168 -17.49 -8.18 -1.59
CA GLY A 168 -18.57 -8.63 -0.69
C GLY A 168 -18.27 -8.45 0.79
N GLY A 169 -17.29 -7.66 1.16
CA GLY A 169 -16.87 -7.43 2.55
C GLY A 169 -17.95 -6.75 3.38
N ALA A 170 -18.22 -7.26 4.59
CA ALA A 170 -19.23 -6.71 5.49
C ALA A 170 -18.84 -5.37 6.14
N SER A 171 -17.57 -5.01 6.11
CA SER A 171 -16.99 -3.84 6.78
C SER A 171 -16.96 -2.55 5.92
N GLY A 172 -17.74 -2.51 4.83
CA GLY A 172 -17.81 -1.34 3.96
C GLY A 172 -16.66 -1.19 2.97
N HIS A 173 -15.86 -2.22 2.82
CA HIS A 173 -14.74 -2.23 1.89
C HIS A 173 -15.14 -2.56 0.44
N ASN A 174 -16.37 -3.02 0.20
CA ASN A 174 -16.85 -3.40 -1.14
C ASN A 174 -16.46 -2.40 -2.21
N PHE A 175 -15.39 -2.70 -2.95
CA PHE A 175 -14.83 -1.80 -3.96
C PHE A 175 -14.81 -0.33 -3.50
N PHE A 176 -14.15 -0.07 -2.37
CA PHE A 176 -13.97 1.28 -1.80
C PHE A 176 -15.25 1.93 -1.24
N GLY A 177 -16.16 1.12 -0.69
CA GLY A 177 -17.36 1.56 -0.01
C GLY A 177 -18.62 1.60 -0.89
N ASP A 178 -19.69 1.05 -0.33
CA ASP A 178 -20.97 0.84 -1.01
C ASP A 178 -22.17 1.47 -0.29
N ALA A 179 -21.93 2.24 0.76
CA ALA A 179 -22.97 2.94 1.50
C ALA A 179 -22.46 4.28 2.03
N THR A 180 -23.31 5.30 2.04
CA THR A 180 -22.95 6.66 2.45
C THR A 180 -22.38 6.78 3.87
N LYS A 181 -22.73 5.84 4.77
CA LYS A 181 -22.11 5.74 6.11
C LYS A 181 -20.60 5.44 6.07
N PHE A 182 -20.08 4.95 4.95
CA PHE A 182 -18.67 4.72 4.73
C PHE A 182 -18.04 5.93 4.02
N GLN A 183 -17.83 6.99 4.77
CA GLN A 183 -17.18 8.22 4.28
C GLN A 183 -17.88 8.83 3.06
N GLY A 184 -19.21 8.78 3.02
CA GLY A 184 -20.00 9.37 1.94
C GLY A 184 -19.99 8.58 0.63
N GLN A 185 -19.39 7.39 0.60
CA GLN A 185 -19.29 6.63 -0.65
C GLN A 185 -20.63 6.02 -1.05
N LYS A 186 -20.92 6.00 -2.35
CA LYS A 186 -22.18 5.49 -2.90
C LYS A 186 -21.94 4.18 -3.65
N LYS A 187 -22.89 3.26 -3.55
CA LYS A 187 -22.84 1.94 -4.20
C LYS A 187 -22.61 2.04 -5.71
N ASP A 188 -23.22 3.01 -6.37
CA ASP A 188 -23.13 3.17 -7.81
C ASP A 188 -21.75 3.64 -8.30
N TRP A 189 -20.90 4.11 -7.39
CA TRP A 189 -19.55 4.54 -7.73
C TRP A 189 -18.53 3.39 -7.75
N ARG A 190 -18.87 2.23 -7.20
CA ARG A 190 -17.92 1.12 -7.00
C ARG A 190 -17.24 0.68 -8.29
N PHE A 191 -18.04 0.36 -9.30
CA PHE A 191 -17.51 -0.13 -10.58
C PHE A 191 -16.74 0.96 -11.35
N GLN A 192 -17.18 2.21 -11.23
CA GLN A 192 -16.45 3.35 -11.80
C GLN A 192 -15.05 3.48 -11.20
N LYS A 193 -14.88 3.27 -9.87
CA LYS A 193 -13.58 3.29 -9.20
C LYS A 193 -12.67 2.18 -9.69
N VAL A 194 -13.19 0.95 -9.74
CA VAL A 194 -12.42 -0.22 -10.23
C VAL A 194 -11.98 0.00 -11.68
N LYS A 195 -12.91 0.42 -12.53
CA LYS A 195 -12.61 0.74 -13.93
C LYS A 195 -11.57 1.86 -14.04
N TRP A 196 -11.71 2.92 -13.26
CA TRP A 196 -10.77 4.04 -13.27
C TRP A 196 -9.34 3.57 -12.94
N LEU A 197 -9.15 2.71 -11.94
CA LEU A 197 -7.84 2.16 -11.60
C LEU A 197 -7.21 1.43 -12.78
N ALA A 198 -7.96 0.52 -13.42
CA ALA A 198 -7.49 -0.22 -14.58
C ALA A 198 -7.14 0.71 -15.75
N ASP A 199 -8.00 1.67 -16.07
CA ASP A 199 -7.79 2.65 -17.17
C ASP A 199 -6.55 3.52 -16.93
N GLN A 200 -6.18 3.78 -15.68
CA GLN A 200 -5.00 4.58 -15.31
C GLN A 200 -3.70 3.76 -15.18
N GLY A 201 -3.76 2.46 -15.40
CA GLY A 201 -2.60 1.57 -15.39
C GLY A 201 -2.22 1.01 -14.02
N PHE A 202 -3.09 1.13 -13.02
CA PHE A 202 -2.98 0.36 -11.78
C PHE A 202 -3.37 -1.10 -12.03
N GLU A 203 -2.73 -2.02 -11.32
CA GLU A 203 -3.06 -3.43 -11.39
C GLU A 203 -4.19 -3.78 -10.42
N LEU A 204 -5.12 -4.63 -10.87
CA LEU A 204 -6.17 -5.20 -10.05
C LEU A 204 -5.81 -6.63 -9.64
N CYS A 205 -6.00 -6.95 -8.38
CA CYS A 205 -5.69 -8.21 -7.73
C CYS A 205 -6.94 -8.74 -7.02
N ASP A 206 -7.06 -10.06 -6.93
CA ASP A 206 -8.13 -10.69 -6.14
C ASP A 206 -7.76 -10.74 -4.65
N HIS A 207 -8.73 -10.46 -3.76
CA HIS A 207 -8.57 -10.59 -2.31
C HIS A 207 -9.73 -11.35 -1.66
N THR A 208 -10.34 -12.23 -2.42
CA THR A 208 -11.56 -13.00 -2.10
C THR A 208 -12.82 -12.12 -1.98
N LEU A 209 -13.99 -12.78 -1.94
CA LEU A 209 -15.27 -12.06 -1.94
C LEU A 209 -15.51 -11.27 -0.64
N TRP A 210 -15.27 -11.88 0.54
CA TRP A 210 -15.53 -11.25 1.84
C TRP A 210 -14.38 -11.35 2.84
N HIS A 211 -13.13 -11.44 2.37
CA HIS A 211 -11.94 -11.54 3.22
C HIS A 211 -11.95 -12.80 4.11
N ALA A 212 -12.20 -13.97 3.49
CA ALA A 212 -12.39 -15.22 4.20
C ALA A 212 -11.09 -15.80 4.78
N MET A 213 -11.14 -16.33 6.00
CA MET A 213 -10.07 -17.17 6.56
C MET A 213 -10.06 -18.53 5.86
N LEU A 214 -9.34 -18.65 4.73
CA LEU A 214 -9.48 -19.76 3.76
C LEU A 214 -9.29 -21.15 4.35
N ASN A 215 -8.51 -21.31 5.43
CA ASN A 215 -8.32 -22.60 6.10
C ASN A 215 -9.51 -23.06 6.95
N LYS A 216 -10.50 -22.20 7.16
CA LYS A 216 -11.72 -22.50 7.94
C LYS A 216 -12.85 -23.06 7.09
N TYR A 217 -12.72 -23.00 5.77
CA TYR A 217 -13.77 -23.35 4.84
C TYR A 217 -13.44 -24.61 4.02
N SER A 218 -14.47 -25.20 3.41
CA SER A 218 -14.33 -26.29 2.44
C SER A 218 -13.73 -25.78 1.13
N ASP A 219 -13.17 -26.68 0.33
CA ASP A 219 -12.63 -26.37 -0.98
C ASP A 219 -13.66 -25.69 -1.89
N ALA A 220 -14.94 -26.11 -1.82
CA ALA A 220 -16.02 -25.49 -2.57
C ALA A 220 -16.24 -24.01 -2.19
N VAL A 221 -16.22 -23.68 -0.89
CA VAL A 221 -16.35 -22.29 -0.42
C VAL A 221 -15.11 -21.48 -0.77
N VAL A 222 -13.90 -22.04 -0.68
CA VAL A 222 -12.68 -21.35 -1.11
C VAL A 222 -12.77 -20.94 -2.59
N GLN A 223 -13.21 -21.88 -3.45
CA GLN A 223 -13.38 -21.62 -4.88
C GLN A 223 -14.49 -20.59 -5.13
N GLU A 224 -15.59 -20.65 -4.39
CA GLU A 224 -16.66 -19.64 -4.45
C GLU A 224 -16.14 -18.24 -4.11
N GLN A 225 -15.36 -18.11 -3.03
CA GLN A 225 -14.80 -16.84 -2.58
C GLN A 225 -13.97 -16.15 -3.65
N ILE A 226 -13.14 -16.91 -4.31
CA ILE A 226 -12.23 -16.40 -5.35
C ILE A 226 -13.01 -16.13 -6.65
N ALA A 227 -13.73 -17.10 -7.16
CA ALA A 227 -14.42 -16.97 -8.45
C ALA A 227 -15.47 -15.85 -8.44
N ARG A 228 -16.25 -15.71 -7.37
CA ARG A 228 -17.26 -14.64 -7.27
C ARG A 228 -16.65 -13.25 -7.14
N ASN A 229 -15.49 -13.12 -6.51
CA ASN A 229 -14.79 -11.86 -6.47
C ASN A 229 -14.27 -11.48 -7.86
N MET A 230 -13.66 -12.42 -8.59
CA MET A 230 -13.28 -12.22 -10.00
C MET A 230 -14.45 -11.78 -10.87
N MET A 231 -15.62 -12.43 -10.74
CA MET A 231 -16.83 -12.05 -11.47
C MET A 231 -17.25 -10.60 -11.17
N GLY A 232 -17.08 -10.16 -9.92
CA GLY A 232 -17.33 -8.77 -9.54
C GLY A 232 -16.37 -7.79 -10.19
N ILE A 233 -15.08 -8.13 -10.27
CA ILE A 233 -14.08 -7.31 -10.96
C ILE A 233 -14.34 -7.31 -12.47
N ASP A 234 -14.65 -8.46 -13.07
CA ASP A 234 -15.02 -8.56 -14.49
C ASP A 234 -16.27 -7.74 -14.83
N SER A 235 -17.24 -7.68 -13.91
CA SER A 235 -18.44 -6.82 -14.08
C SER A 235 -18.09 -5.33 -14.10
N ALA A 236 -17.02 -4.92 -13.41
CA ALA A 236 -16.54 -3.55 -13.42
C ALA A 236 -15.63 -3.24 -14.63
N VAL A 237 -14.81 -4.22 -15.04
CA VAL A 237 -13.83 -4.11 -16.13
C VAL A 237 -13.88 -5.40 -16.97
N PRO A 238 -14.84 -5.51 -17.89
CA PRO A 238 -15.03 -6.71 -18.69
C PRO A 238 -13.77 -7.14 -19.42
N GLY A 239 -13.42 -8.42 -19.27
CA GLY A 239 -12.23 -9.02 -19.90
C GLY A 239 -10.89 -8.68 -19.23
N TYR A 240 -10.89 -8.03 -18.07
CA TYR A 240 -9.65 -7.79 -17.31
C TYR A 240 -9.04 -9.10 -16.81
N LYS A 241 -7.78 -9.36 -17.18
CA LYS A 241 -7.07 -10.56 -16.73
C LYS A 241 -6.45 -10.34 -15.36
N ILE A 242 -7.11 -10.84 -14.31
CA ILE A 242 -6.55 -10.86 -12.95
C ILE A 242 -5.45 -11.93 -12.89
N ARG A 243 -4.24 -11.56 -12.51
CA ARG A 243 -3.06 -12.45 -12.47
C ARG A 243 -2.63 -12.81 -11.05
N THR A 244 -3.17 -12.13 -10.04
CA THR A 244 -2.66 -12.14 -8.67
C THR A 244 -3.78 -12.35 -7.67
N LEU A 245 -3.55 -13.21 -6.66
CA LEU A 245 -4.35 -13.32 -5.43
C LEU A 245 -3.50 -12.83 -4.24
N ALA A 246 -4.02 -11.95 -3.39
CA ALA A 246 -3.51 -11.72 -2.06
C ALA A 246 -4.27 -12.56 -1.04
N LEU A 247 -3.56 -13.27 -0.17
CA LEU A 247 -4.18 -14.13 0.84
C LEU A 247 -4.75 -13.31 1.99
N PRO A 248 -6.08 -13.37 2.25
CA PRO A 248 -6.65 -12.76 3.45
C PRO A 248 -5.94 -13.28 4.71
N TYR A 249 -5.48 -12.37 5.57
CA TYR A 249 -4.70 -12.68 6.78
C TYR A 249 -3.40 -13.46 6.52
N GLY A 250 -2.93 -13.58 5.28
CA GLY A 250 -1.85 -14.49 4.91
C GLY A 250 -2.19 -15.98 5.08
N ILE A 251 -3.48 -16.33 5.21
CA ILE A 251 -3.92 -17.68 5.53
C ILE A 251 -4.22 -18.47 4.26
N TRP A 252 -3.43 -19.52 4.05
CA TRP A 252 -3.62 -20.46 2.97
C TRP A 252 -4.84 -21.35 3.16
N PRO A 253 -5.55 -21.73 2.08
CA PRO A 253 -6.52 -22.80 2.16
C PRO A 253 -5.84 -24.15 2.49
N LYS A 254 -6.58 -25.12 3.02
CA LYS A 254 -6.06 -26.48 3.31
C LYS A 254 -5.50 -27.13 2.05
N ASN A 255 -6.23 -27.05 0.95
CA ASN A 255 -5.73 -27.37 -0.39
C ASN A 255 -5.09 -26.10 -0.98
N ARG A 256 -3.77 -25.96 -0.81
CA ARG A 256 -3.03 -24.76 -1.20
C ARG A 256 -3.17 -24.40 -2.68
N GLN A 257 -3.35 -25.40 -3.56
CA GLN A 257 -3.50 -25.17 -5.00
C GLN A 257 -4.69 -24.25 -5.31
N LEU A 258 -5.75 -24.31 -4.51
CA LEU A 258 -6.93 -23.47 -4.70
C LEU A 258 -6.64 -21.95 -4.53
N ALA A 259 -5.52 -21.57 -3.97
CA ALA A 259 -5.13 -20.18 -3.94
C ALA A 259 -4.72 -19.61 -5.31
N TRP A 260 -4.37 -20.48 -6.28
CA TRP A 260 -3.97 -20.00 -7.62
C TRP A 260 -4.70 -20.69 -8.77
N GLN A 261 -5.39 -21.80 -8.52
CA GLN A 261 -6.12 -22.50 -9.58
C GLN A 261 -7.29 -23.30 -9.01
N GLY A 262 -8.47 -23.10 -9.58
CA GLY A 262 -9.67 -23.82 -9.22
C GLY A 262 -10.82 -23.56 -10.20
N THR A 263 -11.98 -24.14 -9.90
CA THR A 263 -13.22 -23.94 -10.66
C THR A 263 -14.39 -23.96 -9.69
N TRP A 264 -15.10 -22.85 -9.59
CA TRP A 264 -16.37 -22.80 -8.89
C TRP A 264 -17.52 -23.03 -9.88
N THR A 265 -18.43 -23.93 -9.53
CA THR A 265 -19.67 -24.12 -10.29
C THR A 265 -20.81 -23.45 -9.53
N ASP A 266 -21.47 -22.48 -10.16
CA ASP A 266 -22.62 -21.79 -9.57
C ASP A 266 -23.78 -22.82 -9.35
N PRO A 267 -24.17 -23.06 -8.11
CA PRO A 267 -25.20 -24.06 -7.81
C PRO A 267 -26.61 -23.69 -8.34
N LYS A 268 -26.82 -22.41 -8.71
CA LYS A 268 -28.12 -21.94 -9.25
C LYS A 268 -28.20 -22.08 -10.75
N THR A 269 -27.12 -21.88 -11.46
CA THR A 269 -27.11 -21.89 -12.94
C THR A 269 -26.42 -23.10 -13.53
N GLY A 270 -25.61 -23.82 -12.75
CA GLY A 270 -24.73 -24.88 -13.23
C GLY A 270 -23.52 -24.39 -14.03
N GLN A 271 -23.34 -23.09 -14.15
CA GLN A 271 -22.20 -22.49 -14.89
C GLN A 271 -20.91 -22.68 -14.11
N ALA A 272 -19.86 -23.13 -14.81
CA ALA A 272 -18.50 -23.24 -14.26
C ALA A 272 -17.72 -21.94 -14.45
N HIS A 273 -17.06 -21.50 -13.39
CA HIS A 273 -16.22 -20.29 -13.36
C HIS A 273 -14.78 -20.67 -12.96
N PRO A 274 -13.93 -21.03 -13.94
CA PRO A 274 -12.54 -21.35 -13.66
C PRO A 274 -11.75 -20.08 -13.33
N TYR A 275 -10.72 -20.23 -12.49
CA TYR A 275 -9.72 -19.20 -12.24
C TYR A 275 -8.31 -19.77 -12.24
N LYS A 276 -7.35 -18.93 -12.64
CA LYS A 276 -5.93 -19.27 -12.61
C LYS A 276 -5.12 -18.00 -12.44
N PHE A 277 -4.43 -17.88 -11.30
CA PHE A 277 -3.50 -16.80 -11.00
C PHE A 277 -2.07 -17.25 -11.26
N GLU A 278 -1.23 -16.28 -11.59
CA GLU A 278 0.21 -16.46 -11.81
C GLU A 278 0.99 -16.14 -10.54
N ALA A 279 0.39 -15.38 -9.61
CA ALA A 279 1.01 -15.00 -8.34
C ALA A 279 0.07 -15.14 -7.15
N VAL A 280 0.66 -15.48 -5.99
CA VAL A 280 0.01 -15.43 -4.67
C VAL A 280 0.87 -14.62 -3.72
N LEU A 281 0.27 -13.61 -3.07
CA LEU A 281 0.93 -12.74 -2.13
C LEU A 281 0.71 -13.21 -0.70
N GLU A 282 1.83 -13.37 0.03
CA GLU A 282 1.85 -13.59 1.48
C GLU A 282 1.61 -12.27 2.22
N VAL A 283 1.24 -12.31 3.50
CA VAL A 283 1.04 -11.10 4.33
C VAL A 283 2.36 -10.49 4.80
N ALA A 284 3.42 -11.27 4.91
CA ALA A 284 4.70 -10.86 5.48
C ALA A 284 5.88 -11.63 4.86
N GLY A 285 7.05 -11.57 5.47
CA GLY A 285 8.24 -12.33 5.07
C GLY A 285 9.37 -11.47 4.51
N GLY A 286 9.17 -10.16 4.44
CA GLY A 286 10.17 -9.19 3.98
C GLY A 286 10.24 -9.08 2.45
N PRO A 287 11.30 -8.44 1.92
CA PRO A 287 11.42 -8.21 0.48
C PRO A 287 11.53 -9.52 -0.28
N THR A 288 10.76 -9.64 -1.36
CA THR A 288 10.74 -10.85 -2.19
C THR A 288 12.03 -11.04 -2.99
N LYS A 289 12.28 -12.27 -3.41
CA LYS A 289 13.35 -12.56 -4.35
C LYS A 289 13.05 -11.96 -5.71
N SER A 290 14.11 -11.59 -6.42
CA SER A 290 14.02 -11.17 -7.81
C SER A 290 13.46 -12.29 -8.69
N PRO A 291 12.73 -11.99 -9.77
CA PRO A 291 12.27 -12.99 -10.73
C PRO A 291 13.41 -13.62 -11.56
N TYR A 292 14.63 -13.12 -11.39
CA TYR A 292 15.85 -13.73 -11.96
C TYR A 292 16.54 -14.71 -11.00
N ASP A 293 16.17 -14.70 -9.70
CA ASP A 293 16.65 -15.68 -8.72
C ASP A 293 16.01 -17.05 -9.01
N PRO A 294 16.80 -18.15 -9.17
CA PRO A 294 16.25 -19.49 -9.42
C PRO A 294 15.28 -20.00 -8.33
N GLN A 295 15.34 -19.42 -7.16
CA GLN A 295 14.46 -19.77 -6.03
C GLN A 295 13.24 -18.82 -5.93
N PHE A 296 13.00 -17.95 -6.90
CA PHE A 296 11.80 -17.14 -6.94
C PHE A 296 10.57 -18.03 -7.09
N ASN A 297 9.61 -17.87 -6.19
CA ASN A 297 8.34 -18.60 -6.25
C ASN A 297 7.19 -17.59 -6.43
N PRO A 298 6.59 -17.49 -7.59
CA PRO A 298 5.49 -16.57 -7.82
C PRO A 298 4.23 -16.91 -7.01
N HIS A 299 4.06 -18.17 -6.59
CA HIS A 299 2.96 -18.55 -5.71
C HIS A 299 3.27 -18.36 -4.21
N SER A 300 4.32 -17.61 -3.85
CA SER A 300 4.63 -17.23 -2.45
C SER A 300 5.48 -15.96 -2.45
N ILE A 301 4.91 -14.86 -2.93
CA ILE A 301 5.57 -13.55 -2.95
C ILE A 301 5.42 -12.92 -1.58
N THR A 302 6.55 -12.77 -0.88
CA THR A 302 6.59 -12.15 0.45
C THR A 302 6.47 -10.64 0.38
N ARG A 303 5.90 -10.03 1.44
CA ARG A 303 5.66 -8.59 1.53
C ARG A 303 6.27 -7.98 2.79
N VAL A 304 6.38 -6.66 2.77
CA VAL A 304 6.77 -5.81 3.90
C VAL A 304 5.55 -5.01 4.32
N GLN A 305 5.07 -5.23 5.53
CA GLN A 305 3.90 -4.50 6.05
C GLN A 305 4.28 -3.04 6.36
N ALA A 306 3.36 -2.12 6.05
CA ALA A 306 3.51 -0.70 6.36
C ALA A 306 3.22 -0.40 7.85
N VAL A 307 3.94 -1.08 8.75
CA VAL A 307 3.77 -0.99 10.21
C VAL A 307 4.96 -0.26 10.82
N GLY A 308 4.70 0.71 11.68
CA GLY A 308 5.76 1.46 12.36
C GLY A 308 6.78 2.04 11.38
N ASN A 309 8.03 1.61 11.49
CA ASN A 309 9.15 1.97 10.62
C ASN A 309 9.73 0.77 9.85
N ASP A 310 8.95 -0.29 9.63
CA ASP A 310 9.44 -1.53 9.00
C ASP A 310 9.83 -1.33 7.54
N ILE A 311 9.15 -0.41 6.82
CA ILE A 311 9.54 -0.05 5.46
C ILE A 311 10.97 0.54 5.47
N SER A 312 11.19 1.64 6.19
CA SER A 312 12.51 2.31 6.22
C SER A 312 13.62 1.39 6.72
N LYS A 313 13.38 0.58 7.78
CA LYS A 313 14.33 -0.43 8.25
C LYS A 313 14.66 -1.48 7.17
N THR A 314 13.65 -1.91 6.42
CA THR A 314 13.86 -2.87 5.33
C THR A 314 14.72 -2.27 4.23
N LEU A 315 14.43 -1.03 3.82
CA LEU A 315 15.21 -0.33 2.80
C LEU A 315 16.64 -0.08 3.28
N ASP A 316 16.83 0.35 4.55
CA ASP A 316 18.16 0.51 5.16
C ASP A 316 18.97 -0.80 5.15
N ASN A 317 18.31 -1.91 5.46
CA ASN A 317 18.96 -3.22 5.45
C ASN A 317 19.37 -3.64 4.03
N LEU A 318 18.50 -3.43 3.04
CA LEU A 318 18.81 -3.73 1.63
C LEU A 318 20.01 -2.92 1.12
N ASP A 319 20.08 -1.64 1.48
CA ASP A 319 21.18 -0.75 1.12
C ASP A 319 22.48 -1.16 1.85
N LYS A 320 22.42 -1.40 3.16
CA LYS A 320 23.57 -1.82 3.99
C LYS A 320 24.15 -3.14 3.53
N THR A 321 23.31 -4.12 3.22
CA THR A 321 23.74 -5.47 2.81
C THR A 321 24.04 -5.57 1.32
N LYS A 322 23.76 -4.51 0.54
CA LYS A 322 23.89 -4.49 -0.93
C LYS A 322 23.08 -5.61 -1.62
N THR A 323 21.96 -6.01 -1.01
CA THR A 323 21.09 -7.07 -1.52
C THR A 323 19.86 -6.55 -2.27
N ARG A 324 19.77 -5.27 -2.50
CA ARG A 324 18.72 -4.61 -3.25
C ARG A 324 18.82 -4.97 -4.74
N PHE A 325 17.67 -5.25 -5.38
CA PHE A 325 17.60 -5.33 -6.84
C PHE A 325 17.91 -3.96 -7.45
N VAL A 326 18.74 -3.94 -8.46
CA VAL A 326 19.06 -2.72 -9.24
C VAL A 326 19.00 -3.10 -10.71
N LYS A 327 18.23 -2.33 -11.49
CA LYS A 327 18.12 -2.48 -12.94
C LYS A 327 19.38 -1.98 -13.65
#